data_1337b2122f186a7d1972b8766ae86873
#
_entry.id   1337b2122f186a7d1972b8766ae86873
#
_cell.length_a   1.000
_cell.length_b   1.000
_cell.length_c   1.000
_cell.angle_alpha   90.00
_cell.angle_beta   90.00
_cell.angle_gamma   90.00
#
_symmetry.space_group_name_H-M   'P 1'
#
loop_
_entity.id
_entity.type
_entity.pdbx_description
1 polymer ?
#
loop_
_entity_poly.entity_id
_entity_poly.type
_entity_poly.pdbx_seq_one_letter_code
_entity_poly.pdbx_strand_id
1 'polypeptide(L)'
;FLMTGWRMGWLVLPASLADAMGKLIEFNTSCASVFTQRAALAALAHRKEITPRIVAHFKQCRDTLVPLLAQVPGVQVASARGGMYAFFRIEGFDDSMAVAKRLVAEAGIGLAPGDAFGPEGRGWLRWCFASKDVNRLAEGVRRLRQWLESHRAA
;
A
#
# COMPACT_ATOMS: atom_id res chain seq x y z
N PHE A 1 11.03 8.24 -1.45
CA PHE A 1 12.21 8.39 -0.58
C PHE A 1 12.40 7.23 0.42
N LEU A 2 11.44 6.29 0.54
CA LEU A 2 11.44 5.22 1.55
C LEU A 2 11.61 5.72 3.00
N MET A 3 11.12 6.92 3.28
CA MET A 3 11.25 7.60 4.56
C MET A 3 9.94 7.61 5.37
N THR A 4 9.05 6.65 5.16
CA THR A 4 7.74 6.60 5.84
C THR A 4 7.87 6.54 7.36
N GLY A 5 8.90 5.85 7.88
CA GLY A 5 9.21 5.77 9.33
C GLY A 5 9.72 7.08 9.94
N TRP A 6 10.19 8.03 9.15
CA TRP A 6 10.68 9.31 9.63
C TRP A 6 9.56 10.28 10.03
N ARG A 7 8.31 9.92 9.73
CA ARG A 7 7.11 10.67 10.11
C ARG A 7 7.18 12.16 9.70
N MET A 8 7.66 12.43 8.49
CA MET A 8 7.79 13.77 7.90
C MET A 8 6.92 13.91 6.67
N GLY A 9 6.21 15.02 6.59
CA GLY A 9 5.44 15.44 5.41
C GLY A 9 5.39 16.96 5.34
N TRP A 10 4.86 17.50 4.25
CA TRP A 10 4.59 18.94 4.11
C TRP A 10 3.31 19.16 3.33
N LEU A 11 2.72 20.30 3.54
CA LEU A 11 1.54 20.76 2.82
C LEU A 11 1.93 21.87 1.84
N VAL A 12 1.42 21.78 0.63
CA VAL A 12 1.43 22.87 -0.36
C VAL A 12 0.00 23.37 -0.45
N LEU A 13 -0.25 24.63 -0.01
CA LEU A 13 -1.59 25.13 0.14
C LEU A 13 -1.64 26.65 -0.19
N PRO A 14 -2.82 27.21 -0.47
CA PRO A 14 -2.99 28.64 -0.62
C PRO A 14 -2.59 29.41 0.66
N ALA A 15 -1.99 30.59 0.50
CA ALA A 15 -1.54 31.42 1.62
C ALA A 15 -2.65 31.72 2.64
N SER A 16 -3.91 31.85 2.18
CA SER A 16 -5.08 32.06 3.04
C SER A 16 -5.36 30.95 4.05
N LEU A 17 -4.83 29.76 3.85
CA LEU A 17 -4.98 28.62 4.76
C LEU A 17 -3.78 28.41 5.69
N ALA A 18 -2.70 29.18 5.52
CA ALA A 18 -1.44 28.95 6.24
C ALA A 18 -1.61 29.04 7.76
N ASP A 19 -2.28 30.08 8.25
CA ASP A 19 -2.50 30.29 9.69
C ASP A 19 -3.39 29.19 10.31
N ALA A 20 -4.47 28.82 9.62
CA ALA A 20 -5.36 27.77 10.10
C ALA A 20 -4.65 26.42 10.16
N MET A 21 -3.87 26.08 9.13
CA MET A 21 -3.09 24.85 9.10
C MET A 21 -1.96 24.86 10.13
N GLY A 22 -1.30 26.00 10.35
CA GLY A 22 -0.31 26.18 11.41
C GLY A 22 -0.86 25.84 12.79
N LYS A 23 -2.03 26.38 13.13
CA LYS A 23 -2.73 26.08 14.39
C LYS A 23 -3.11 24.60 14.49
N LEU A 24 -3.64 23.99 13.43
CA LEU A 24 -3.98 22.56 13.42
C LEU A 24 -2.75 21.67 13.62
N ILE A 25 -1.62 22.00 13.00
CA ILE A 25 -0.36 21.28 13.19
C ILE A 25 0.13 21.41 14.63
N GLU A 26 0.05 22.60 15.22
CA GLU A 26 0.43 22.85 16.61
C GLU A 26 -0.38 21.98 17.58
N PHE A 27 -1.72 21.93 17.42
CA PHE A 27 -2.58 21.08 18.25
C PHE A 27 -2.40 19.58 18.02
N ASN A 28 -2.02 19.17 16.81
CA ASN A 28 -1.90 17.76 16.47
C ASN A 28 -0.51 17.18 16.85
N THR A 29 0.56 17.88 16.51
CA THR A 29 1.93 17.35 16.63
C THR A 29 2.94 18.38 17.14
N SER A 30 2.53 19.60 17.44
CA SER A 30 3.35 20.78 17.74
C SER A 30 4.27 21.15 16.57
N CYS A 31 5.25 20.32 16.25
CA CYS A 31 6.12 20.50 15.08
C CYS A 31 6.81 19.19 14.70
N ALA A 32 7.26 19.11 13.46
CA ALA A 32 8.14 18.02 13.06
C ALA A 32 9.53 18.20 13.68
N SER A 33 10.16 17.08 14.08
CA SER A 33 11.51 17.08 14.63
C SER A 33 12.52 17.74 13.68
N VAL A 34 13.41 18.58 14.20
CA VAL A 34 14.46 19.25 13.42
C VAL A 34 15.36 18.25 12.69
N PHE A 35 15.65 17.10 13.29
CA PHE A 35 16.45 16.06 12.65
C PHE A 35 15.77 15.52 11.40
N THR A 36 14.45 15.26 11.48
CA THR A 36 13.69 14.76 10.33
C THR A 36 13.53 15.82 9.24
N GLN A 37 13.39 17.09 9.61
CA GLN A 37 13.37 18.19 8.64
C GLN A 37 14.68 18.28 7.86
N ARG A 38 15.82 18.22 8.54
CA ARG A 38 17.16 18.23 7.92
C ARG A 38 17.36 17.01 7.03
N ALA A 39 16.96 15.83 7.49
CA ALA A 39 17.01 14.61 6.68
C ALA A 39 16.13 14.70 5.41
N ALA A 40 14.93 15.29 5.53
CA ALA A 40 14.06 15.53 4.38
C ALA A 40 14.68 16.51 3.36
N LEU A 41 15.35 17.57 3.83
CA LEU A 41 16.08 18.49 2.95
C LEU A 41 17.20 17.77 2.19
N ALA A 42 17.98 16.92 2.86
CA ALA A 42 19.01 16.11 2.23
C ALA A 42 18.41 15.15 1.18
N ALA A 43 17.31 14.48 1.52
CA ALA A 43 16.62 13.59 0.58
C ALA A 43 16.10 14.35 -0.64
N LEU A 44 15.54 15.54 -0.46
CA LEU A 44 15.07 16.40 -1.56
C LEU A 44 16.21 16.88 -2.45
N ALA A 45 17.38 17.21 -1.87
CA ALA A 45 18.56 17.58 -2.64
C ALA A 45 19.00 16.46 -3.60
N HIS A 46 18.89 15.18 -3.15
CA HIS A 46 19.25 13.99 -3.91
C HIS A 46 18.07 13.34 -4.65
N ARG A 47 16.92 14.03 -4.78
CA ARG A 47 15.69 13.45 -5.38
C ARG A 47 15.88 12.89 -6.79
N LYS A 48 16.76 13.51 -7.60
CA LYS A 48 17.02 13.08 -8.98
C LYS A 48 17.71 11.72 -9.06
N GLU A 49 18.41 11.31 -8.01
CA GLU A 49 19.09 10.02 -7.91
C GLU A 49 18.20 8.99 -7.20
N ILE A 50 17.60 9.38 -6.08
CA ILE A 50 16.83 8.48 -5.21
C ILE A 50 15.51 8.07 -5.87
N THR A 51 14.72 9.04 -6.35
CA THR A 51 13.35 8.78 -6.80
C THR A 51 13.27 7.85 -8.01
N PRO A 52 14.08 8.00 -9.07
CA PRO A 52 14.01 7.11 -10.22
C PRO A 52 14.29 5.66 -9.87
N ARG A 53 15.24 5.40 -8.99
CA ARG A 53 15.59 4.04 -8.53
C ARG A 53 14.45 3.39 -7.78
N ILE A 54 13.81 4.12 -6.88
CA ILE A 54 12.67 3.63 -6.08
C ILE A 54 11.47 3.38 -6.99
N VAL A 55 11.16 4.30 -7.90
CA VAL A 55 10.05 4.17 -8.86
C VAL A 55 10.26 2.96 -9.77
N ALA A 56 11.47 2.76 -10.28
CA ALA A 56 11.79 1.59 -11.11
C ALA A 56 11.59 0.28 -10.34
N HIS A 57 12.05 0.22 -9.09
CA HIS A 57 11.85 -0.96 -8.24
C HIS A 57 10.37 -1.23 -7.94
N PHE A 58 9.60 -0.20 -7.60
CA PHE A 58 8.15 -0.36 -7.34
C PHE A 58 7.38 -0.71 -8.61
N LYS A 59 7.81 -0.19 -9.77
CA LYS A 59 7.27 -0.62 -11.05
C LYS A 59 7.48 -2.11 -11.27
N GLN A 60 8.68 -2.63 -11.02
CA GLN A 60 8.97 -4.06 -11.11
C GLN A 60 8.09 -4.87 -10.15
N CYS A 61 7.96 -4.44 -8.89
CA CYS A 61 7.08 -5.10 -7.91
C CYS A 61 5.63 -5.15 -8.39
N ARG A 62 5.10 -4.02 -8.89
CA ARG A 62 3.74 -3.93 -9.45
C ARG A 62 3.56 -4.86 -10.64
N ASP A 63 4.49 -4.79 -11.59
CA ASP A 63 4.44 -5.53 -12.85
C ASP A 63 4.63 -7.05 -12.63
N THR A 64 5.09 -7.46 -11.44
CA THR A 64 5.09 -8.83 -10.97
C THR A 64 3.77 -9.19 -10.30
N LEU A 65 3.31 -8.39 -9.33
CA LEU A 65 2.14 -8.75 -8.52
C LEU A 65 0.83 -8.71 -9.33
N VAL A 66 0.58 -7.61 -10.05
CA VAL A 66 -0.73 -7.38 -10.67
C VAL A 66 -1.07 -8.42 -11.74
N PRO A 67 -0.16 -8.79 -12.67
CA PRO A 67 -0.45 -9.85 -13.63
C PRO A 67 -0.66 -11.23 -12.98
N LEU A 68 0.09 -11.54 -11.92
CA LEU A 68 -0.07 -12.81 -11.21
C LEU A 68 -1.42 -12.87 -10.48
N LEU A 69 -1.88 -11.78 -9.87
CA LEU A 69 -3.21 -11.69 -9.26
C LEU A 69 -4.32 -11.84 -10.31
N ALA A 70 -4.17 -11.19 -11.47
CA ALA A 70 -5.14 -11.27 -12.55
C ALA A 70 -5.30 -12.69 -13.13
N GLN A 71 -4.31 -13.55 -12.97
CA GLN A 71 -4.34 -14.96 -13.40
C GLN A 71 -4.97 -15.90 -12.36
N VAL A 72 -5.29 -15.41 -11.16
CA VAL A 72 -5.98 -16.22 -10.15
C VAL A 72 -7.47 -16.26 -10.48
N PRO A 73 -8.08 -17.44 -10.69
CA PRO A 73 -9.50 -17.53 -10.98
C PRO A 73 -10.36 -16.81 -9.95
N GLY A 74 -11.37 -16.04 -10.41
CA GLY A 74 -12.26 -15.27 -9.56
C GLY A 74 -11.63 -14.09 -8.83
N VAL A 75 -10.39 -13.73 -9.12
CA VAL A 75 -9.76 -12.50 -8.62
C VAL A 75 -9.95 -11.40 -9.67
N GLN A 76 -10.45 -10.25 -9.22
CA GLN A 76 -10.51 -9.02 -10.00
C GLN A 76 -9.55 -8.01 -9.40
N VAL A 77 -8.57 -7.55 -10.16
CA VAL A 77 -7.57 -6.58 -9.72
C VAL A 77 -7.62 -5.33 -10.59
N ALA A 78 -7.65 -4.16 -9.94
CA ALA A 78 -7.52 -2.89 -10.63
C ALA A 78 -6.05 -2.61 -10.97
N SER A 79 -5.80 -2.04 -12.15
CA SER A 79 -4.46 -1.62 -12.55
C SER A 79 -3.99 -0.44 -11.69
N ALA A 80 -2.92 -0.64 -10.92
CA ALA A 80 -2.32 0.40 -10.10
C ALA A 80 -1.49 1.35 -10.98
N ARG A 81 -1.98 2.56 -11.24
CA ARG A 81 -1.30 3.58 -12.04
C ARG A 81 -0.26 4.38 -11.25
N GLY A 82 -0.28 4.29 -9.92
CA GLY A 82 0.63 4.98 -9.01
C GLY A 82 0.60 4.39 -7.61
N GLY A 83 1.40 4.95 -6.71
CA GLY A 83 1.50 4.46 -5.33
C GLY A 83 2.21 3.11 -5.23
N MET A 84 1.88 2.35 -4.19
CA MET A 84 2.51 1.06 -3.88
C MET A 84 1.49 -0.01 -3.48
N TYR A 85 0.23 0.16 -3.90
CA TYR A 85 -0.87 -0.71 -3.49
C TYR A 85 -1.65 -1.22 -4.70
N ALA A 86 -1.99 -2.50 -4.68
CA ALA A 86 -2.98 -3.10 -5.55
C ALA A 86 -4.27 -3.32 -4.77
N PHE A 87 -5.40 -2.88 -5.32
CA PHE A 87 -6.73 -3.22 -4.84
C PHE A 87 -7.28 -4.35 -5.68
N PHE A 88 -7.79 -5.38 -5.03
CA PHE A 88 -8.40 -6.51 -5.70
C PHE A 88 -9.55 -7.07 -4.85
N ARG A 89 -10.44 -7.78 -5.49
CA ARG A 89 -11.52 -8.53 -4.82
C ARG A 89 -11.53 -9.98 -5.28
N ILE A 90 -12.13 -10.83 -4.45
CA ILE A 90 -12.25 -12.27 -4.70
C ILE A 90 -13.73 -12.58 -4.78
N GLU A 91 -14.18 -13.14 -5.89
CA GLU A 91 -15.57 -13.54 -6.09
C GLU A 91 -16.03 -14.53 -5.02
N GLY A 92 -17.20 -14.27 -4.42
CA GLY A 92 -17.76 -15.08 -3.34
C GLY A 92 -17.21 -14.75 -1.94
N PHE A 93 -16.33 -13.72 -1.81
CA PHE A 93 -15.73 -13.32 -0.53
C PHE A 93 -15.96 -11.83 -0.23
N ASP A 94 -17.20 -11.47 0.12
CA ASP A 94 -17.62 -10.06 0.26
C ASP A 94 -17.27 -9.42 1.61
N ASP A 95 -17.00 -10.22 2.66
CA ASP A 95 -16.53 -9.73 3.95
C ASP A 95 -14.99 -9.62 3.93
N SER A 96 -14.49 -8.46 3.55
CA SER A 96 -13.05 -8.22 3.42
C SER A 96 -12.29 -8.35 4.74
N MET A 97 -12.93 -8.05 5.87
CA MET A 97 -12.30 -8.19 7.19
C MET A 97 -12.16 -9.66 7.57
N ALA A 98 -13.22 -10.46 7.41
CA ALA A 98 -13.17 -11.90 7.68
C ALA A 98 -12.13 -12.59 6.79
N VAL A 99 -12.10 -12.26 5.50
CA VAL A 99 -11.13 -12.80 4.54
C VAL A 99 -9.70 -12.41 4.91
N ALA A 100 -9.44 -11.14 5.25
CA ALA A 100 -8.11 -10.70 5.65
C ALA A 100 -7.60 -11.46 6.89
N LYS A 101 -8.45 -11.68 7.90
CA LYS A 101 -8.10 -12.47 9.10
C LYS A 101 -7.79 -13.93 8.76
N ARG A 102 -8.61 -14.55 7.91
CA ARG A 102 -8.40 -15.92 7.46
C ARG A 102 -7.11 -16.08 6.66
N LEU A 103 -6.83 -15.16 5.75
CA LEU A 103 -5.59 -15.20 4.96
C LEU A 103 -4.34 -15.08 5.83
N VAL A 104 -4.38 -14.32 6.92
CA VAL A 104 -3.28 -14.29 7.89
C VAL A 104 -3.14 -15.63 8.60
N ALA A 105 -4.24 -16.18 9.11
CA ALA A 105 -4.22 -17.41 9.93
C ALA A 105 -3.90 -18.66 9.12
N GLU A 106 -4.46 -18.78 7.91
CA GLU A 106 -4.47 -20.01 7.12
C GLU A 106 -3.43 -20.02 5.99
N ALA A 107 -3.05 -18.83 5.46
CA ALA A 107 -2.12 -18.70 4.34
C ALA A 107 -0.85 -17.89 4.67
N GLY A 108 -0.79 -17.23 5.83
CA GLY A 108 0.33 -16.36 6.22
C GLY A 108 0.45 -15.12 5.31
N ILE A 109 -0.69 -14.60 4.81
CA ILE A 109 -0.74 -13.43 3.93
C ILE A 109 -1.42 -12.28 4.67
N GLY A 110 -0.66 -11.21 4.95
CA GLY A 110 -1.18 -10.00 5.57
C GLY A 110 -1.67 -8.99 4.53
N LEU A 111 -2.98 -8.72 4.51
CA LEU A 111 -3.64 -7.75 3.64
C LEU A 111 -4.49 -6.79 4.47
N ALA A 112 -4.66 -5.57 3.96
CA ALA A 112 -5.61 -4.66 4.59
C ALA A 112 -7.01 -4.84 3.98
N PRO A 113 -8.06 -4.96 4.82
CA PRO A 113 -9.44 -5.00 4.34
C PRO A 113 -9.81 -3.66 3.72
N GLY A 114 -10.54 -3.68 2.61
CA GLY A 114 -10.91 -2.49 1.87
C GLY A 114 -11.86 -1.56 2.63
N ASP A 115 -12.72 -2.11 3.50
CA ASP A 115 -13.62 -1.33 4.36
C ASP A 115 -12.89 -0.28 5.21
N ALA A 116 -11.60 -0.50 5.54
CA ALA A 116 -10.78 0.47 6.25
C ALA A 116 -10.50 1.76 5.43
N PHE A 117 -10.83 1.79 4.14
CA PHE A 117 -10.58 2.92 3.24
C PHE A 117 -11.85 3.59 2.73
N GLY A 118 -12.99 3.21 3.27
CA GLY A 118 -14.29 3.76 2.93
C GLY A 118 -15.28 2.68 2.48
N PRO A 119 -16.59 3.02 2.44
CA PRO A 119 -17.66 2.07 2.12
C PRO A 119 -17.52 1.46 0.72
N GLU A 120 -16.93 2.18 -0.23
CA GLU A 120 -16.66 1.70 -1.59
C GLU A 120 -15.61 0.59 -1.63
N GLY A 121 -14.80 0.48 -0.56
CA GLY A 121 -13.80 -0.57 -0.40
C GLY A 121 -14.35 -1.91 0.10
N ARG A 122 -15.65 -2.00 0.39
CA ARG A 122 -16.28 -3.24 0.86
C ARG A 122 -16.08 -4.38 -0.13
N GLY A 123 -15.68 -5.55 0.37
CA GLY A 123 -15.38 -6.73 -0.44
C GLY A 123 -14.02 -6.65 -1.18
N TRP A 124 -13.28 -5.56 -1.02
CA TRP A 124 -11.94 -5.40 -1.60
C TRP A 124 -10.86 -5.67 -0.56
N LEU A 125 -9.68 -6.04 -1.04
CA LEU A 125 -8.46 -6.22 -0.27
C LEU A 125 -7.37 -5.34 -0.83
N ARG A 126 -6.51 -4.78 0.03
CA ARG A 126 -5.38 -3.98 -0.38
C ARG A 126 -4.07 -4.71 -0.12
N TRP A 127 -3.30 -4.92 -1.18
CA TRP A 127 -1.96 -5.51 -1.13
C TRP A 127 -0.89 -4.43 -1.33
N CYS A 128 0.03 -4.29 -0.39
CA CYS A 128 1.21 -3.45 -0.56
C CYS A 128 2.28 -4.21 -1.35
N PHE A 129 2.64 -3.72 -2.54
CA PHE A 129 3.68 -4.33 -3.36
C PHE A 129 5.07 -3.73 -3.15
N ALA A 130 5.25 -2.81 -2.20
CA ALA A 130 6.55 -2.27 -1.83
C ALA A 130 7.37 -3.32 -1.06
N SER A 131 7.85 -4.34 -1.76
CA SER A 131 8.69 -5.40 -1.21
C SER A 131 10.16 -5.17 -1.57
N LYS A 132 11.06 -5.47 -0.65
CA LYS A 132 12.52 -5.49 -0.95
C LYS A 132 12.88 -6.66 -1.88
N ASP A 133 12.13 -7.76 -1.79
CA ASP A 133 12.30 -8.96 -2.60
C ASP A 133 11.03 -9.21 -3.41
N VAL A 134 11.17 -9.12 -4.73
CA VAL A 134 10.07 -9.31 -5.69
C VAL A 134 9.52 -10.74 -5.63
N ASN A 135 10.35 -11.74 -5.33
CA ASN A 135 9.94 -13.13 -5.25
C ASN A 135 8.91 -13.39 -4.15
N ARG A 136 8.94 -12.59 -3.07
CA ARG A 136 7.92 -12.67 -2.01
C ARG A 136 6.51 -12.34 -2.50
N LEU A 137 6.38 -11.50 -3.52
CA LEU A 137 5.08 -11.18 -4.11
C LEU A 137 4.54 -12.37 -4.89
N ALA A 138 5.36 -13.02 -5.70
CA ALA A 138 4.98 -14.24 -6.43
C ALA A 138 4.60 -15.37 -5.46
N GLU A 139 5.39 -15.57 -4.41
CA GLU A 139 5.10 -16.56 -3.37
C GLU A 139 3.78 -16.25 -2.64
N GLY A 140 3.50 -14.99 -2.34
CA GLY A 140 2.23 -14.59 -1.75
C GLY A 140 1.04 -14.93 -2.65
N VAL A 141 1.13 -14.67 -3.96
CA VAL A 141 0.06 -15.04 -4.90
C VAL A 141 -0.08 -16.56 -5.02
N ARG A 142 1.00 -17.31 -5.00
CA ARG A 142 0.97 -18.78 -4.97
C ARG A 142 0.19 -19.30 -3.76
N ARG A 143 0.44 -18.75 -2.56
CA ARG A 143 -0.29 -19.11 -1.33
C ARG A 143 -1.76 -18.72 -1.40
N LEU A 144 -2.08 -17.53 -1.94
CA LEU A 144 -3.45 -17.11 -2.16
C LEU A 144 -4.20 -18.08 -3.06
N ARG A 145 -3.59 -18.50 -4.17
CA ARG A 145 -4.19 -19.47 -5.09
C ARG A 145 -4.49 -20.81 -4.39
N GLN A 146 -3.53 -21.36 -3.68
CA GLN A 146 -3.69 -22.60 -2.91
C GLN A 146 -4.82 -22.50 -1.87
N TRP A 147 -4.86 -21.36 -1.17
CA TRP A 147 -5.92 -21.12 -0.20
C TRP A 147 -7.30 -21.07 -0.86
N LEU A 148 -7.43 -20.41 -2.01
CA LEU A 148 -8.68 -20.35 -2.77
C LEU A 148 -9.11 -21.71 -3.30
N GLU A 149 -8.19 -22.52 -3.80
CA GLU A 149 -8.46 -23.88 -4.28
C GLU A 149 -9.06 -24.76 -3.16
N SER A 150 -8.54 -24.67 -1.95
CA SER A 150 -9.03 -25.43 -0.80
C SER A 150 -10.38 -24.91 -0.25
N HIS A 151 -10.80 -23.68 -0.56
CA HIS A 151 -12.02 -23.07 -0.02
C HIS A 151 -13.15 -22.87 -1.03
N ARG A 152 -12.91 -23.22 -2.30
CA ARG A 152 -13.94 -23.24 -3.35
C ARG A 152 -14.42 -24.64 -3.67
N ALA A 153 -13.68 -25.65 -3.24
CA ALA A 153 -14.01 -27.07 -3.44
C ALA A 153 -14.98 -27.60 -2.34
N ALA A 154 -15.35 -26.75 -1.37
CA ALA A 154 -16.32 -27.05 -0.33
C ALA A 154 -17.66 -26.31 -0.61
#